data_8fccde29760245ebf4754f73d55a3f99
#
_entry.id   8fccde29760245ebf4754f73d55a3f99
#
_cell.length_a   1.000
_cell.length_b   1.000
_cell.length_c   1.000
_cell.angle_alpha   90.00
_cell.angle_beta   90.00
_cell.angle_gamma   90.00
#
_symmetry.space_group_name_H-M   'P 1'
#
loop_
_entity.id
_entity.type
_entity.pdbx_description
1 polymer ?
#
loop_
_entity_poly.entity_id
_entity_poly.type
_entity_poly.pdbx_seq_one_letter_code
_entity_poly.pdbx_strand_id
1 'polypeptide(L)'
;MHEYGNIEDLKSKITKNTVGVLIEPIQGEGGVVIPPEGYLKSVEQICRENNILFICDEIQSGLGRAGKLFAHYYEGVRPDIVIVGKALSGGFYPVSGVLADKHIMLVIKPGQHGSTFGGNPLAAAVAIRALDVLIEEKMIERSAEMGEYFINKLRAINNPKIKIVRGRGLWIGLVLNTKARPYCVRLMEEGMLCKDTHETIIRIAPPLVITKEEIDWAVATIEKVLNENLG
;
A
#
# COMPACT_ATOMS: atom_id res chain seq x y z
N MET A 1 6.04 10.40 -17.02
CA MET A 1 6.23 9.82 -15.68
C MET A 1 7.10 10.78 -14.88
N HIS A 2 6.83 11.02 -13.59
CA HIS A 2 7.63 11.88 -12.71
C HIS A 2 8.31 11.03 -11.64
N GLU A 3 9.37 11.57 -11.04
CA GLU A 3 10.06 10.93 -9.91
C GLU A 3 9.19 11.02 -8.66
N TYR A 4 8.92 9.87 -8.02
CA TYR A 4 8.07 9.79 -6.84
C TYR A 4 8.70 10.51 -5.65
N GLY A 5 7.93 11.37 -4.98
CA GLY A 5 8.40 12.19 -3.88
C GLY A 5 9.06 13.52 -4.30
N ASN A 6 9.20 13.76 -5.60
CA ASN A 6 9.83 14.97 -6.14
C ASN A 6 8.77 15.91 -6.76
N ILE A 7 8.42 16.96 -6.03
CA ILE A 7 7.40 17.95 -6.44
C ILE A 7 7.85 18.79 -7.61
N GLU A 8 9.12 19.16 -7.70
CA GLU A 8 9.63 19.99 -8.78
C GLU A 8 9.65 19.19 -10.10
N ASP A 9 9.99 17.91 -10.04
CA ASP A 9 9.88 17.05 -11.22
C ASP A 9 8.41 16.87 -11.65
N LEU A 10 7.47 16.70 -10.71
CA LEU A 10 6.03 16.67 -11.03
C LEU A 10 5.59 17.94 -11.76
N LYS A 11 5.92 19.12 -11.21
CA LYS A 11 5.57 20.41 -11.83
C LYS A 11 6.12 20.51 -13.27
N SER A 12 7.34 20.06 -13.48
CA SER A 12 7.99 20.10 -14.81
C SER A 12 7.31 19.23 -15.86
N LYS A 13 6.54 18.22 -15.44
CA LYS A 13 5.82 17.30 -16.35
C LYS A 13 4.40 17.74 -16.69
N ILE A 14 3.86 18.72 -15.97
CA ILE A 14 2.52 19.25 -16.25
C ILE A 14 2.56 20.12 -17.50
N THR A 15 1.65 19.83 -18.41
CA THR A 15 1.48 20.53 -19.69
C THR A 15 0.00 20.86 -19.90
N LYS A 16 -0.32 21.65 -20.93
CA LYS A 16 -1.71 21.92 -21.35
C LYS A 16 -2.53 20.67 -21.70
N ASN A 17 -1.87 19.53 -21.91
CA ASN A 17 -2.52 18.24 -22.22
C ASN A 17 -2.64 17.34 -20.99
N THR A 18 -2.13 17.74 -19.84
CA THR A 18 -2.24 16.97 -18.60
C THR A 18 -3.67 17.11 -18.08
N VAL A 19 -4.33 15.98 -17.82
CA VAL A 19 -5.71 15.93 -17.32
C VAL A 19 -5.82 15.43 -15.88
N GLY A 20 -4.75 14.85 -15.36
CA GLY A 20 -4.71 14.35 -13.98
C GLY A 20 -3.34 13.82 -13.59
N VAL A 21 -3.16 13.65 -12.29
CA VAL A 21 -2.01 13.00 -11.66
C VAL A 21 -2.52 11.73 -10.96
N LEU A 22 -2.05 10.57 -11.43
CA LEU A 22 -2.31 9.28 -10.80
C LEU A 22 -1.09 8.90 -9.95
N ILE A 23 -1.35 8.59 -8.67
CA ILE A 23 -0.29 8.31 -7.69
C ILE A 23 -0.73 7.23 -6.70
N GLU A 24 0.18 6.33 -6.32
CA GLU A 24 0.02 5.53 -5.12
C GLU A 24 0.41 6.38 -3.90
N PRO A 25 -0.45 6.54 -2.86
CA PRO A 25 -0.08 7.26 -1.64
C PRO A 25 1.13 6.66 -0.90
N ILE A 26 1.31 5.36 -1.05
CA ILE A 26 2.52 4.60 -0.67
C ILE A 26 2.79 3.66 -1.83
N GLN A 27 3.97 3.74 -2.44
CA GLN A 27 4.28 2.84 -3.55
C GLN A 27 4.51 1.41 -3.07
N GLY A 28 3.72 0.48 -3.59
CA GLY A 28 3.77 -0.94 -3.21
C GLY A 28 4.89 -1.70 -3.87
N GLU A 29 4.81 -1.88 -5.17
CA GLU A 29 5.82 -2.60 -5.95
C GLU A 29 7.17 -1.87 -5.95
N GLY A 30 7.18 -0.55 -5.76
CA GLY A 30 8.38 0.25 -5.52
C GLY A 30 9.13 -0.08 -4.21
N GLY A 31 8.63 -1.02 -3.40
CA GLY A 31 9.29 -1.49 -2.17
C GLY A 31 8.78 -0.80 -0.91
N VAL A 32 7.49 -0.56 -0.80
CA VAL A 32 6.83 0.13 0.31
C VAL A 32 7.46 1.51 0.53
N VAL A 33 7.46 2.32 -0.54
CA VAL A 33 8.04 3.67 -0.48
C VAL A 33 7.02 4.65 0.05
N ILE A 34 7.32 5.22 1.21
CA ILE A 34 6.53 6.29 1.83
C ILE A 34 7.07 7.62 1.31
N PRO A 35 6.23 8.50 0.77
CA PRO A 35 6.68 9.79 0.28
C PRO A 35 7.13 10.70 1.43
N PRO A 36 7.90 11.76 1.15
CA PRO A 36 8.17 12.80 2.12
C PRO A 36 6.87 13.40 2.68
N GLU A 37 6.91 13.87 3.94
CA GLU A 37 5.77 14.53 4.57
C GLU A 37 5.35 15.77 3.77
N GLY A 38 4.03 15.95 3.60
CA GLY A 38 3.46 17.05 2.82
C GLY A 38 3.46 16.83 1.31
N TYR A 39 3.98 15.70 0.83
CA TYR A 39 4.04 15.43 -0.61
C TYR A 39 2.65 15.33 -1.25
N LEU A 40 1.73 14.57 -0.66
CA LEU A 40 0.37 14.43 -1.22
C LEU A 40 -0.42 15.75 -1.14
N LYS A 41 -0.19 16.56 -0.10
CA LYS A 41 -0.77 17.93 -0.01
C LYS A 41 -0.28 18.80 -1.15
N SER A 42 1.02 18.75 -1.44
CA SER A 42 1.60 19.49 -2.56
C SER A 42 1.07 19.02 -3.91
N VAL A 43 0.89 17.70 -4.09
CA VAL A 43 0.27 17.14 -5.29
C VAL A 43 -1.17 17.61 -5.42
N GLU A 44 -1.97 17.56 -4.36
CA GLU A 44 -3.35 18.06 -4.37
C GLU A 44 -3.39 19.55 -4.75
N GLN A 45 -2.56 20.39 -4.12
CA GLN A 45 -2.48 21.82 -4.43
C GLN A 45 -2.16 22.05 -5.91
N ILE A 46 -1.14 21.38 -6.45
CA ILE A 46 -0.76 21.48 -7.85
C ILE A 46 -1.91 21.08 -8.78
N CYS A 47 -2.63 20.00 -8.45
CA CYS A 47 -3.79 19.57 -9.24
C CYS A 47 -4.90 20.64 -9.24
N ARG A 48 -5.20 21.25 -8.07
CA ARG A 48 -6.18 22.34 -7.96
C ARG A 48 -5.76 23.58 -8.76
N GLU A 49 -4.51 24.02 -8.64
CA GLU A 49 -3.97 25.19 -9.35
C GLU A 49 -3.99 25.03 -10.87
N ASN A 50 -3.84 23.81 -11.37
CA ASN A 50 -3.83 23.52 -12.81
C ASN A 50 -5.18 22.99 -13.33
N ASN A 51 -6.23 22.92 -12.49
CA ASN A 51 -7.55 22.36 -12.84
C ASN A 51 -7.45 20.97 -13.48
N ILE A 52 -6.65 20.08 -12.86
CA ILE A 52 -6.47 18.68 -13.27
C ILE A 52 -6.87 17.75 -12.13
N LEU A 53 -7.19 16.49 -12.44
CA LEU A 53 -7.67 15.52 -11.45
C LEU A 53 -6.52 14.99 -10.58
N PHE A 54 -6.77 14.92 -9.27
CA PHE A 54 -5.94 14.21 -8.32
C PHE A 54 -6.50 12.80 -8.11
N ILE A 55 -5.74 11.76 -8.48
CA ILE A 55 -6.17 10.37 -8.48
C ILE A 55 -5.26 9.56 -7.56
N CYS A 56 -5.83 8.91 -6.53
CA CYS A 56 -5.10 8.01 -5.66
C CYS A 56 -5.37 6.54 -6.00
N ASP A 57 -4.32 5.80 -6.30
CA ASP A 57 -4.36 4.35 -6.38
C ASP A 57 -4.14 3.75 -4.97
N GLU A 58 -5.24 3.36 -4.35
CA GLU A 58 -5.28 2.74 -3.02
C GLU A 58 -5.46 1.20 -3.09
N ILE A 59 -5.24 0.61 -4.26
CA ILE A 59 -5.42 -0.83 -4.46
C ILE A 59 -4.56 -1.65 -3.49
N GLN A 60 -3.33 -1.22 -3.20
CA GLN A 60 -2.46 -1.90 -2.24
C GLN A 60 -2.45 -1.25 -0.86
N SER A 61 -2.48 0.08 -0.79
CA SER A 61 -2.32 0.85 0.45
C SER A 61 -3.59 0.97 1.28
N GLY A 62 -4.74 0.92 0.62
CA GLY A 62 -6.04 1.13 1.24
C GLY A 62 -6.57 -0.04 2.05
N LEU A 63 -7.80 0.16 2.54
CA LEU A 63 -8.61 -0.83 3.27
C LEU A 63 -7.88 -1.44 4.48
N GLY A 64 -7.26 -0.56 5.27
CA GLY A 64 -6.62 -0.93 6.54
C GLY A 64 -5.18 -1.39 6.42
N ARG A 65 -4.68 -1.78 5.24
CA ARG A 65 -3.33 -2.31 5.06
C ARG A 65 -2.25 -1.39 5.64
N ALA A 66 -2.35 -0.10 5.38
CA ALA A 66 -1.41 0.91 5.85
C ALA A 66 -1.79 1.51 7.23
N GLY A 67 -2.72 0.93 7.99
CA GLY A 67 -3.13 1.42 9.32
C GLY A 67 -4.12 2.59 9.29
N LYS A 68 -4.65 2.94 8.13
CA LYS A 68 -5.78 3.86 7.90
C LYS A 68 -6.73 3.22 6.90
N LEU A 69 -8.00 3.64 6.85
CA LEU A 69 -8.92 3.15 5.82
C LEU A 69 -8.35 3.40 4.42
N PHE A 70 -7.80 4.59 4.19
CA PHE A 70 -7.03 4.96 3.00
C PHE A 70 -5.72 5.62 3.42
N ALA A 71 -4.62 5.33 2.70
CA ALA A 71 -3.31 5.85 3.04
C ALA A 71 -3.21 7.38 2.83
N HIS A 72 -3.97 7.95 1.88
CA HIS A 72 -4.01 9.41 1.71
C HIS A 72 -4.56 10.17 2.94
N TYR A 73 -5.27 9.49 3.86
CA TYR A 73 -5.72 10.09 5.12
C TYR A 73 -4.58 10.48 6.06
N TYR A 74 -3.36 9.97 5.85
CA TYR A 74 -2.19 10.38 6.63
C TYR A 74 -1.86 11.86 6.45
N GLU A 75 -2.16 12.41 5.28
CA GLU A 75 -1.94 13.83 4.99
C GLU A 75 -3.24 14.66 4.92
N GLY A 76 -4.39 14.02 5.12
CA GLY A 76 -5.69 14.69 5.15
C GLY A 76 -6.11 15.30 3.80
N VAL A 77 -5.59 14.77 2.70
CA VAL A 77 -5.95 15.19 1.34
C VAL A 77 -7.23 14.52 0.86
N ARG A 78 -7.90 15.16 -0.11
CA ARG A 78 -9.12 14.63 -0.75
C ARG A 78 -8.90 14.45 -2.25
N PRO A 79 -8.55 13.24 -2.72
CA PRO A 79 -8.47 12.93 -4.14
C PRO A 79 -9.83 13.11 -4.84
N ASP A 80 -9.80 13.46 -6.12
CA ASP A 80 -10.99 13.49 -6.98
C ASP A 80 -11.46 12.08 -7.34
N ILE A 81 -10.49 11.16 -7.46
CA ILE A 81 -10.74 9.75 -7.76
C ILE A 81 -9.89 8.89 -6.82
N VAL A 82 -10.50 7.85 -6.25
CA VAL A 82 -9.81 6.79 -5.48
C VAL A 82 -10.08 5.46 -6.14
N ILE A 83 -9.01 4.72 -6.45
CA ILE A 83 -9.09 3.37 -7.01
C ILE A 83 -8.89 2.38 -5.87
N VAL A 84 -9.80 1.40 -5.75
CA VAL A 84 -9.77 0.35 -4.73
C VAL A 84 -9.83 -1.03 -5.36
N GLY A 85 -9.24 -2.01 -4.70
CA GLY A 85 -9.19 -3.38 -5.19
C GLY A 85 -8.56 -4.32 -4.15
N LYS A 86 -7.96 -5.41 -4.58
CA LYS A 86 -7.30 -6.41 -3.71
C LYS A 86 -8.10 -6.73 -2.44
N ALA A 87 -7.82 -6.02 -1.33
CA ALA A 87 -8.47 -6.22 -0.05
C ALA A 87 -9.97 -5.90 -0.02
N LEU A 88 -10.52 -5.29 -1.08
CA LEU A 88 -11.95 -4.95 -1.17
C LEU A 88 -12.88 -6.17 -0.99
N SER A 89 -12.40 -7.35 -1.34
CA SER A 89 -13.14 -8.61 -1.12
C SER A 89 -12.62 -9.44 0.06
N GLY A 90 -11.77 -8.87 0.92
CA GLY A 90 -11.08 -9.65 1.95
C GLY A 90 -10.12 -10.72 1.38
N GLY A 91 -9.79 -10.64 0.09
CA GLY A 91 -8.97 -11.63 -0.61
C GLY A 91 -9.74 -12.86 -1.13
N PHE A 92 -11.07 -12.90 -0.95
CA PHE A 92 -11.89 -14.06 -1.28
C PHE A 92 -12.34 -14.07 -2.76
N TYR A 93 -12.64 -12.91 -3.34
CA TYR A 93 -13.18 -12.79 -4.69
C TYR A 93 -12.57 -11.61 -5.47
N PRO A 94 -12.28 -11.74 -6.78
CA PRO A 94 -11.74 -10.61 -7.55
C PRO A 94 -12.79 -9.50 -7.70
N VAL A 95 -12.49 -8.35 -7.12
CA VAL A 95 -13.31 -7.14 -7.23
C VAL A 95 -12.46 -5.89 -7.12
N SER A 96 -12.81 -4.88 -7.88
CA SER A 96 -12.23 -3.54 -7.79
C SER A 96 -13.31 -2.49 -8.00
N GLY A 97 -13.02 -1.26 -7.65
CA GLY A 97 -13.93 -0.13 -7.81
C GLY A 97 -13.19 1.18 -8.01
N VAL A 98 -13.91 2.14 -8.55
CA VAL A 98 -13.48 3.53 -8.69
C VAL A 98 -14.49 4.38 -7.94
N LEU A 99 -14.01 5.18 -7.00
CA LEU A 99 -14.79 6.11 -6.20
C LEU A 99 -14.49 7.52 -6.68
N ALA A 100 -15.51 8.27 -7.05
CA ALA A 100 -15.36 9.67 -7.42
C ALA A 100 -16.68 10.43 -7.24
N ASP A 101 -16.62 11.76 -7.25
CA ASP A 101 -17.80 12.59 -7.20
C ASP A 101 -18.66 12.45 -8.47
N LYS A 102 -19.96 12.69 -8.33
CA LYS A 102 -20.94 12.52 -9.43
C LYS A 102 -20.59 13.28 -10.69
N HIS A 103 -20.05 14.50 -10.58
CA HIS A 103 -19.71 15.32 -11.74
C HIS A 103 -18.57 14.71 -12.58
N ILE A 104 -17.72 13.87 -11.96
CA ILE A 104 -16.67 13.12 -12.65
C ILE A 104 -17.26 11.84 -13.25
N MET A 105 -17.99 11.06 -12.44
CA MET A 105 -18.51 9.76 -12.90
C MET A 105 -19.60 9.88 -13.96
N LEU A 106 -20.44 10.91 -13.91
CA LEU A 106 -21.55 11.08 -14.84
C LEU A 106 -21.14 11.61 -16.24
N VAL A 107 -19.86 11.82 -16.50
CA VAL A 107 -19.37 12.04 -17.87
C VAL A 107 -19.47 10.77 -18.72
N ILE A 108 -19.40 9.59 -18.08
CA ILE A 108 -19.58 8.30 -18.74
C ILE A 108 -21.08 8.10 -19.01
N LYS A 109 -21.45 7.96 -20.28
CA LYS A 109 -22.84 7.76 -20.70
C LYS A 109 -23.14 6.30 -20.95
N PRO A 110 -24.44 5.88 -20.93
CA PRO A 110 -24.85 4.54 -21.26
C PRO A 110 -24.23 4.07 -22.59
N GLY A 111 -23.67 2.86 -22.59
CA GLY A 111 -23.01 2.26 -23.74
C GLY A 111 -21.53 2.61 -23.91
N GLN A 112 -20.97 3.57 -23.15
CA GLN A 112 -19.56 3.96 -23.25
C GLN A 112 -18.62 3.11 -22.40
N HIS A 113 -19.15 2.39 -21.42
CA HIS A 113 -18.40 1.50 -20.55
C HIS A 113 -19.22 0.24 -20.27
N GLY A 114 -18.55 -0.91 -20.20
CA GLY A 114 -19.17 -2.19 -19.87
C GLY A 114 -18.15 -3.22 -19.41
N SER A 115 -18.62 -4.18 -18.64
CA SER A 115 -17.83 -5.33 -18.19
C SER A 115 -18.75 -6.53 -18.04
N THR A 116 -18.34 -7.71 -18.55
CA THR A 116 -19.13 -8.93 -18.42
C THR A 116 -19.30 -9.36 -16.95
N PHE A 117 -18.25 -9.21 -16.12
CA PHE A 117 -18.26 -9.65 -14.74
C PHE A 117 -18.27 -8.50 -13.73
N GLY A 118 -18.02 -7.26 -14.16
CA GLY A 118 -18.00 -6.09 -13.28
C GLY A 118 -19.36 -5.82 -12.66
N GLY A 119 -19.40 -5.53 -11.36
CA GLY A 119 -20.62 -5.25 -10.63
C GLY A 119 -21.54 -6.47 -10.40
N ASN A 120 -21.02 -7.70 -10.52
CA ASN A 120 -21.84 -8.88 -10.25
C ASN A 120 -22.26 -8.95 -8.77
N PRO A 121 -23.44 -9.50 -8.45
CA PRO A 121 -24.00 -9.48 -7.09
C PRO A 121 -23.19 -10.29 -6.08
N LEU A 122 -22.49 -11.33 -6.49
CA LEU A 122 -21.62 -12.09 -5.60
C LEU A 122 -20.42 -11.24 -5.14
N ALA A 123 -19.75 -10.58 -6.08
CA ALA A 123 -18.63 -9.67 -5.75
C ALA A 123 -19.08 -8.54 -4.81
N ALA A 124 -20.28 -7.97 -5.06
CA ALA A 124 -20.84 -6.92 -4.21
C ALA A 124 -21.13 -7.43 -2.79
N ALA A 125 -21.75 -8.58 -2.64
CA ALA A 125 -22.07 -9.18 -1.33
C ALA A 125 -20.79 -9.51 -0.54
N VAL A 126 -19.78 -10.08 -1.19
CA VAL A 126 -18.48 -10.38 -0.56
C VAL A 126 -17.77 -9.09 -0.14
N ALA A 127 -17.75 -8.06 -1.01
CA ALA A 127 -17.11 -6.79 -0.70
C ALA A 127 -17.79 -6.06 0.47
N ILE A 128 -19.11 -6.04 0.52
CA ILE A 128 -19.88 -5.46 1.64
C ILE A 128 -19.47 -6.16 2.94
N ARG A 129 -19.53 -7.50 2.98
CA ARG A 129 -19.19 -8.23 4.20
C ARG A 129 -17.72 -8.07 4.60
N ALA A 130 -16.80 -7.99 3.64
CA ALA A 130 -15.39 -7.72 3.93
C ALA A 130 -15.17 -6.35 4.56
N LEU A 131 -15.90 -5.31 4.10
CA LEU A 131 -15.88 -3.98 4.70
C LEU A 131 -16.51 -3.96 6.09
N ASP A 132 -17.62 -4.67 6.31
CA ASP A 132 -18.24 -4.82 7.63
C ASP A 132 -17.25 -5.41 8.63
N VAL A 133 -16.60 -6.53 8.29
CA VAL A 133 -15.58 -7.18 9.14
C VAL A 133 -14.42 -6.24 9.43
N LEU A 134 -13.92 -5.52 8.42
CA LEU A 134 -12.82 -4.56 8.56
C LEU A 134 -13.14 -3.49 9.64
N ILE A 135 -14.39 -3.04 9.68
CA ILE A 135 -14.87 -1.97 10.58
C ILE A 135 -15.26 -2.56 11.94
N GLU A 136 -16.14 -3.58 11.96
CA GLU A 136 -16.69 -4.19 13.18
C GLU A 136 -15.58 -4.80 14.07
N GLU A 137 -14.60 -5.45 13.47
CA GLU A 137 -13.48 -6.08 14.17
C GLU A 137 -12.28 -5.14 14.35
N LYS A 138 -12.41 -3.85 14.02
CA LYS A 138 -11.38 -2.81 14.20
C LYS A 138 -10.03 -3.16 13.56
N MET A 139 -10.08 -3.79 12.38
CA MET A 139 -8.86 -4.25 11.71
C MET A 139 -7.95 -3.10 11.26
N ILE A 140 -8.50 -1.90 11.03
CA ILE A 140 -7.74 -0.70 10.66
C ILE A 140 -6.84 -0.26 11.82
N GLU A 141 -7.43 -0.13 13.02
CA GLU A 141 -6.73 0.26 14.24
C GLU A 141 -5.72 -0.81 14.65
N ARG A 142 -6.12 -2.09 14.53
CA ARG A 142 -5.22 -3.21 14.76
C ARG A 142 -4.02 -3.19 13.82
N SER A 143 -4.23 -2.92 12.54
CA SER A 143 -3.14 -2.79 11.56
C SER A 143 -2.17 -1.66 11.94
N ALA A 144 -2.68 -0.54 12.44
CA ALA A 144 -1.83 0.56 12.91
C ALA A 144 -0.99 0.13 14.13
N GLU A 145 -1.62 -0.45 15.17
CA GLU A 145 -0.96 -0.86 16.42
C GLU A 145 0.07 -1.98 16.16
N MET A 146 -0.36 -3.06 15.49
CA MET A 146 0.52 -4.21 15.23
C MET A 146 1.63 -3.86 14.24
N GLY A 147 1.35 -2.97 13.28
CA GLY A 147 2.33 -2.47 12.34
C GLY A 147 3.44 -1.66 13.03
N GLU A 148 3.07 -0.76 13.94
CA GLU A 148 4.03 -0.01 14.75
C GLU A 148 4.88 -0.94 15.62
N TYR A 149 4.24 -1.89 16.29
CA TYR A 149 4.92 -2.91 17.08
C TYR A 149 5.94 -3.68 16.24
N PHE A 150 5.55 -4.17 15.06
CA PHE A 150 6.41 -4.94 14.17
C PHE A 150 7.59 -4.10 13.66
N ILE A 151 7.32 -2.88 13.17
CA ILE A 151 8.36 -1.96 12.67
C ILE A 151 9.39 -1.66 13.76
N ASN A 152 8.94 -1.40 15.00
CA ASN A 152 9.83 -1.12 16.11
C ASN A 152 10.71 -2.32 16.47
N LYS A 153 10.14 -3.53 16.48
CA LYS A 153 10.91 -4.77 16.67
C LYS A 153 11.95 -5.00 15.57
N LEU A 154 11.59 -4.78 14.31
CA LEU A 154 12.54 -4.90 13.19
C LEU A 154 13.66 -3.86 13.25
N ARG A 155 13.36 -2.63 13.68
CA ARG A 155 14.37 -1.58 13.87
C ARG A 155 15.33 -1.87 15.03
N ALA A 156 14.91 -2.68 15.99
CA ALA A 156 15.75 -3.09 17.12
C ALA A 156 16.76 -4.20 16.74
N ILE A 157 16.60 -4.86 15.59
CA ILE A 157 17.55 -5.86 15.11
C ILE A 157 18.88 -5.15 14.77
N ASN A 158 19.93 -5.49 15.50
CA ASN A 158 21.27 -4.99 15.23
C ASN A 158 21.99 -5.88 14.21
N ASN A 159 21.71 -5.68 12.93
CA ASN A 159 22.34 -6.44 11.85
C ASN A 159 22.82 -5.50 10.73
N PRO A 160 24.13 -5.56 10.33
CA PRO A 160 24.71 -4.64 9.37
C PRO A 160 24.14 -4.79 7.94
N LYS A 161 23.40 -5.86 7.66
CA LYS A 161 22.72 -6.04 6.37
C LYS A 161 21.47 -5.17 6.25
N ILE A 162 20.87 -4.73 7.37
CA ILE A 162 19.70 -3.86 7.36
C ILE A 162 20.13 -2.43 7.07
N LYS A 163 19.65 -1.87 5.97
CA LYS A 163 19.86 -0.48 5.58
C LYS A 163 18.76 0.43 6.11
N ILE A 164 17.49 0.04 5.93
CA ILE A 164 16.32 0.82 6.34
C ILE A 164 15.17 -0.13 6.66
N VAL A 165 14.42 0.16 7.73
CA VAL A 165 13.09 -0.39 7.98
C VAL A 165 12.07 0.72 7.80
N ARG A 166 11.18 0.59 6.83
CA ARG A 166 10.13 1.55 6.52
C ARG A 166 8.78 0.85 6.36
N GLY A 167 7.70 1.56 6.62
CA GLY A 167 6.36 1.00 6.50
C GLY A 167 5.32 1.85 7.21
N ARG A 168 4.05 1.52 6.97
CA ARG A 168 2.89 2.02 7.71
C ARG A 168 1.89 0.89 7.88
N GLY A 169 1.31 0.78 9.08
CA GLY A 169 0.47 -0.36 9.41
C GLY A 169 1.23 -1.68 9.21
N LEU A 170 0.51 -2.72 8.83
CA LEU A 170 1.07 -4.04 8.53
C LEU A 170 1.58 -4.14 7.08
N TRP A 171 2.27 -3.11 6.62
CA TRP A 171 2.91 -3.08 5.30
C TRP A 171 4.32 -2.52 5.43
N ILE A 172 5.32 -3.39 5.34
CA ILE A 172 6.69 -3.10 5.75
C ILE A 172 7.65 -3.47 4.63
N GLY A 173 8.60 -2.58 4.38
CA GLY A 173 9.76 -2.80 3.54
C GLY A 173 11.04 -2.85 4.38
N LEU A 174 11.66 -4.00 4.46
CA LEU A 174 12.98 -4.21 5.05
C LEU A 174 14.02 -4.11 3.95
N VAL A 175 14.71 -2.97 3.88
CA VAL A 175 15.72 -2.70 2.85
C VAL A 175 17.07 -3.22 3.31
N LEU A 176 17.68 -4.07 2.50
CA LEU A 176 19.00 -4.64 2.75
C LEU A 176 20.08 -3.93 1.91
N ASN A 177 21.34 -4.10 2.29
CA ASN A 177 22.51 -3.70 1.48
C ASN A 177 23.02 -4.84 0.58
N THR A 178 22.24 -5.92 0.48
CA THR A 178 22.52 -7.11 -0.34
C THR A 178 21.24 -7.58 -1.02
N LYS A 179 21.32 -8.59 -1.89
CA LYS A 179 20.17 -9.17 -2.58
C LYS A 179 19.18 -9.79 -1.58
N ALA A 180 17.91 -9.43 -1.66
CA ALA A 180 16.87 -9.91 -0.76
C ALA A 180 16.38 -11.34 -1.10
N ARG A 181 16.47 -11.74 -2.38
CA ARG A 181 15.90 -13.02 -2.85
C ARG A 181 16.41 -14.25 -2.06
N PRO A 182 17.72 -14.44 -1.80
CA PRO A 182 18.21 -15.58 -1.03
C PRO A 182 17.59 -15.64 0.38
N TYR A 183 17.44 -14.48 1.03
CA TYR A 183 16.81 -14.36 2.35
C TYR A 183 15.32 -14.68 2.31
N CYS A 184 14.61 -14.24 1.28
CA CYS A 184 13.18 -14.60 1.11
C CYS A 184 12.99 -16.12 0.93
N VAL A 185 13.86 -16.78 0.17
CA VAL A 185 13.81 -18.23 0.02
C VAL A 185 14.10 -18.93 1.34
N ARG A 186 15.12 -18.48 2.06
CA ARG A 186 15.47 -19.07 3.35
C ARG A 186 14.38 -18.83 4.43
N LEU A 187 13.75 -17.65 4.43
CA LEU A 187 12.59 -17.36 5.28
C LEU A 187 11.40 -18.29 4.97
N MET A 188 11.17 -18.59 3.69
CA MET A 188 10.13 -19.55 3.28
C MET A 188 10.42 -20.96 3.83
N GLU A 189 11.66 -21.40 3.84
CA GLU A 189 12.07 -22.68 4.44
C GLU A 189 11.84 -22.73 5.95
N GLU A 190 11.96 -21.57 6.62
CA GLU A 190 11.62 -21.43 8.05
C GLU A 190 10.09 -21.23 8.29
N GLY A 191 9.26 -21.26 7.25
CA GLY A 191 7.80 -21.12 7.34
C GLY A 191 7.27 -19.71 7.19
N MET A 192 8.11 -18.72 6.91
CA MET A 192 7.70 -17.32 6.72
C MET A 192 7.67 -16.93 5.25
N LEU A 193 6.48 -16.70 4.70
CA LEU A 193 6.31 -16.22 3.32
C LEU A 193 6.47 -14.69 3.25
N CYS A 194 7.40 -14.25 2.43
CA CYS A 194 7.60 -12.86 2.08
C CYS A 194 8.03 -12.73 0.61
N LYS A 195 8.07 -11.51 0.09
CA LYS A 195 8.41 -11.27 -1.31
C LYS A 195 9.57 -10.28 -1.42
N ASP A 196 10.55 -10.60 -2.24
CA ASP A 196 11.56 -9.65 -2.66
C ASP A 196 11.01 -8.65 -3.69
N THR A 197 11.46 -7.41 -3.61
CA THR A 197 11.18 -6.35 -4.59
C THR A 197 12.38 -5.43 -4.73
N HIS A 198 12.58 -4.87 -5.93
CA HIS A 198 13.75 -4.04 -6.24
C HIS A 198 15.09 -4.63 -5.74
N GLU A 199 15.27 -5.93 -5.96
CA GLU A 199 16.47 -6.70 -5.65
C GLU A 199 16.88 -6.76 -4.16
N THR A 200 16.75 -5.66 -3.42
CA THR A 200 17.31 -5.52 -2.07
C THR A 200 16.25 -5.36 -0.97
N ILE A 201 14.97 -5.44 -1.29
CA ILE A 201 13.91 -5.17 -0.32
C ILE A 201 13.10 -6.43 -0.06
N ILE A 202 12.99 -6.82 1.21
CA ILE A 202 12.02 -7.81 1.67
C ILE A 202 10.73 -7.08 2.01
N ARG A 203 9.66 -7.38 1.26
CA ARG A 203 8.33 -6.85 1.53
C ARG A 203 7.56 -7.80 2.45
N ILE A 204 7.11 -7.27 3.58
CA ILE A 204 6.38 -7.99 4.61
C ILE A 204 4.97 -7.42 4.69
N ALA A 205 3.95 -8.26 4.51
CA ALA A 205 2.54 -7.88 4.52
C ALA A 205 1.69 -9.01 5.12
N PRO A 206 1.75 -9.24 6.44
CA PRO A 206 1.02 -10.30 7.10
C PRO A 206 -0.49 -10.04 7.09
N PRO A 207 -1.33 -11.05 7.42
CA PRO A 207 -2.75 -10.84 7.66
C PRO A 207 -2.99 -9.77 8.73
N LEU A 208 -4.09 -8.99 8.60
CA LEU A 208 -4.42 -7.96 9.60
C LEU A 208 -4.73 -8.54 11.00
N VAL A 209 -5.07 -9.82 11.05
CA VAL A 209 -5.34 -10.58 12.28
C VAL A 209 -4.09 -11.09 13.00
N ILE A 210 -2.90 -10.83 12.49
CA ILE A 210 -1.62 -11.29 13.08
C ILE A 210 -1.53 -10.94 14.57
N THR A 211 -1.01 -11.84 15.39
CA THR A 211 -0.82 -11.65 16.84
C THR A 211 0.57 -11.12 17.17
N LYS A 212 0.75 -10.65 18.41
CA LYS A 212 2.07 -10.22 18.91
C LYS A 212 3.07 -11.38 18.94
N GLU A 213 2.60 -12.56 19.32
CA GLU A 213 3.41 -13.79 19.36
C GLU A 213 3.90 -14.20 17.98
N GLU A 214 3.03 -14.10 16.97
CA GLU A 214 3.41 -14.35 15.57
C GLU A 214 4.39 -13.30 15.03
N ILE A 215 4.22 -12.04 15.42
CA ILE A 215 5.19 -10.98 15.10
C ILE A 215 6.54 -11.25 15.77
N ASP A 216 6.55 -11.63 17.04
CA ASP A 216 7.79 -11.95 17.77
C ASP A 216 8.51 -13.13 17.15
N TRP A 217 7.77 -14.18 16.76
CA TRP A 217 8.32 -15.30 15.99
C TRP A 217 8.89 -14.86 14.65
N ALA A 218 8.17 -14.01 13.90
CA ALA A 218 8.62 -13.52 12.61
C ALA A 218 9.91 -12.68 12.74
N VAL A 219 9.99 -11.82 13.76
CA VAL A 219 11.19 -11.01 14.04
C VAL A 219 12.39 -11.91 14.36
N ALA A 220 12.21 -12.88 15.26
CA ALA A 220 13.27 -13.83 15.63
C ALA A 220 13.75 -14.65 14.41
N THR A 221 12.80 -15.07 13.55
CA THR A 221 13.11 -15.80 12.32
C THR A 221 13.88 -14.93 11.31
N ILE A 222 13.48 -13.67 11.14
CA ILE A 222 14.18 -12.70 10.28
C ILE A 222 15.61 -12.47 10.81
N GLU A 223 15.77 -12.25 12.11
CA GLU A 223 17.07 -12.02 12.72
C GLU A 223 17.99 -13.24 12.56
N LYS A 224 17.48 -14.45 12.79
CA LYS A 224 18.18 -15.71 12.55
C LYS A 224 18.69 -15.81 11.12
N VAL A 225 17.81 -15.62 10.15
CA VAL A 225 18.13 -15.76 8.71
C VAL A 225 19.07 -14.66 8.23
N LEU A 226 18.95 -13.44 8.74
CA LEU A 226 19.90 -12.37 8.41
C LEU A 226 21.32 -12.62 8.91
N ASN A 227 21.51 -13.44 9.96
CA ASN A 227 22.81 -13.82 10.45
C ASN A 227 23.47 -14.91 9.60
N GLU A 228 22.73 -15.59 8.73
CA GLU A 228 23.28 -16.55 7.76
C GLU A 228 24.02 -15.83 6.61
N ASN A 229 25.01 -16.48 6.03
CA ASN A 229 25.76 -15.95 4.90
C ASN A 229 25.18 -16.51 3.59
N LEU A 230 24.20 -15.82 2.98
CA LEU A 230 23.40 -16.31 1.87
C LEU A 230 23.74 -15.66 0.50
N GLY A 231 24.82 -14.90 0.40
CA GLY A 231 25.19 -14.27 -0.88
C GLY A 231 26.24 -13.23 -0.78
#